data_2b96c8d41ad8b9861c2ea327fd3ed777
#
_entry.id   2b96c8d41ad8b9861c2ea327fd3ed777
#
_cell.length_a   1.000
_cell.length_b   1.000
_cell.length_c   1.000
_cell.angle_alpha   90.00
_cell.angle_beta   90.00
_cell.angle_gamma   90.00
#
_symmetry.space_group_name_H-M   'P 1'
#
loop_
_entity.id
_entity.type
_entity.pdbx_description
1 polymer ?
#
loop_
_entity_poly.entity_id
_entity_poly.type
_entity_poly.pdbx_seq_one_letter_code
_entity_poly.pdbx_strand_id
1 'polypeptide(L)'
;MSPSPSGRLNFVTASKTVIRDIGALQVLIGGLMLIPLLVSLLYQEWYSGLAFLISGGVTALVGGVAYKLCIDAPEPKRYHAMIVAALGWLVTAAFGALPFIIAAYITPTAVLESFVPAGASYQSSLLNFQNPIHALFESMSGYTTTGLTMSVREPSVGHGFLWYRSQIQWIGGAGMIVLSLAILRQPLGAAGVSLYQSEGRSEKLRPSIVGTARAIWKIYVGVTALVAIYLAIATFLVLPGYGIEQTIFDAVNHAMTGQSTGGFSTLDNSIAGYNSYAMDIVHIPAMITGAISIPVYYAAVSERDLREFARDPQVRVMFGLFIVGVIGLTAFLARWVGVPYNGDPIGYVGRVATSQAFREGLFQFISAQTTTGWQTSAIGDWNNGAVMFIVFGAMLLGGSAGATVGGIKILRGYIVARGISWEVSRVFLPEHAVDDLRIGRRTFKTDEANDEIRAAGTMAAAYLSVLVVSLFVLLAVLPSEFTLADAIFESRPHKGLWASLRESLARECQSSLNSCSSSRCGWDGLRSFPSSS
;
A
#
# COMPACT_ATOMS: atom_id res chain seq x y z
N MET A 1 -0.95 -38.28 -24.64
CA MET A 1 0.31 -37.75 -25.19
C MET A 1 1.27 -37.47 -24.05
N SER A 2 2.30 -38.27 -23.90
CA SER A 2 3.39 -38.03 -22.94
C SER A 2 4.18 -36.79 -23.40
N PRO A 3 4.49 -35.82 -22.53
CA PRO A 3 5.25 -34.65 -22.90
C PRO A 3 6.63 -35.07 -23.38
N SER A 4 7.08 -34.52 -24.51
CA SER A 4 8.39 -34.80 -25.09
C SER A 4 9.51 -34.47 -24.09
N PRO A 5 10.66 -35.18 -24.12
CA PRO A 5 11.80 -34.94 -23.23
C PRO A 5 12.31 -33.48 -23.27
N SER A 6 12.17 -32.80 -24.41
CA SER A 6 12.50 -31.40 -24.61
C SER A 6 11.60 -30.43 -23.80
N GLY A 7 10.33 -30.78 -23.58
CA GLY A 7 9.42 -29.97 -22.75
C GLY A 7 9.77 -30.00 -21.25
N ARG A 8 10.21 -31.15 -20.73
CA ARG A 8 10.64 -31.27 -19.32
C ARG A 8 11.95 -30.53 -19.04
N LEU A 9 12.92 -30.62 -19.96
CA LEU A 9 14.18 -29.88 -19.86
C LEU A 9 13.95 -28.36 -19.86
N ASN A 10 13.05 -27.87 -20.69
CA ASN A 10 12.70 -26.46 -20.74
C ASN A 10 12.03 -25.97 -19.45
N PHE A 11 11.18 -26.77 -18.80
CA PHE A 11 10.52 -26.41 -17.55
C PHE A 11 11.51 -26.35 -16.37
N VAL A 12 12.41 -27.33 -16.24
CA VAL A 12 13.43 -27.34 -15.18
C VAL A 12 14.40 -26.17 -15.33
N THR A 13 14.79 -25.84 -16.55
CA THR A 13 15.68 -24.71 -16.83
C THR A 13 14.98 -23.37 -16.53
N ALA A 14 13.69 -23.27 -16.87
CA ALA A 14 12.89 -22.09 -16.59
C ALA A 14 12.72 -21.86 -15.08
N SER A 15 12.44 -22.91 -14.31
CA SER A 15 12.30 -22.81 -12.86
C SER A 15 13.61 -22.40 -12.17
N LYS A 16 14.77 -22.89 -12.63
CA LYS A 16 16.07 -22.46 -12.10
C LYS A 16 16.31 -20.94 -12.25
N THR A 17 15.96 -20.37 -13.40
CA THR A 17 16.08 -18.92 -13.62
C THR A 17 15.21 -18.12 -12.66
N VAL A 18 13.97 -18.54 -12.46
CA VAL A 18 13.03 -17.90 -11.52
C VAL A 18 13.54 -18.00 -10.07
N ILE A 19 14.00 -19.20 -9.65
CA ILE A 19 14.54 -19.44 -8.30
C ILE A 19 15.78 -18.57 -8.05
N ARG A 20 16.69 -18.46 -9.01
CA ARG A 20 17.87 -17.60 -8.91
C ARG A 20 17.48 -16.15 -8.65
N ASP A 21 16.58 -15.62 -9.46
CA ASP A 21 16.23 -14.20 -9.42
C ASP A 21 15.43 -13.85 -8.16
N ILE A 22 14.52 -14.73 -7.72
CA ILE A 22 13.85 -14.60 -6.42
C ILE A 22 14.86 -14.74 -5.27
N GLY A 23 15.80 -15.67 -5.36
CA GLY A 23 16.86 -15.84 -4.37
C GLY A 23 17.70 -14.57 -4.18
N ALA A 24 18.11 -13.93 -5.29
CA ALA A 24 18.81 -12.66 -5.24
C ALA A 24 17.99 -11.54 -4.56
N LEU A 25 16.67 -11.51 -4.82
CA LEU A 25 15.75 -10.58 -4.18
C LEU A 25 15.68 -10.82 -2.67
N GLN A 26 15.61 -12.10 -2.22
CA GLN A 26 15.56 -12.41 -0.80
C GLN A 26 16.86 -12.03 -0.07
N VAL A 27 18.02 -12.19 -0.69
CA VAL A 27 19.30 -11.70 -0.10
C VAL A 27 19.24 -10.19 0.16
N LEU A 28 18.70 -9.44 -0.79
CA LEU A 28 18.52 -7.99 -0.63
C LEU A 28 17.55 -7.65 0.51
N ILE A 29 16.38 -8.31 0.54
CA ILE A 29 15.37 -8.09 1.59
C ILE A 29 15.91 -8.46 2.97
N GLY A 30 16.62 -9.59 3.10
CA GLY A 30 17.28 -9.96 4.35
C GLY A 30 18.31 -8.92 4.82
N GLY A 31 19.08 -8.34 3.88
CA GLY A 31 19.98 -7.23 4.17
C GLY A 31 19.26 -5.94 4.64
N LEU A 32 18.11 -5.63 4.06
CA LEU A 32 17.30 -4.47 4.46
C LEU A 32 16.68 -4.61 5.85
N MET A 33 16.51 -5.83 6.39
CA MET A 33 16.07 -6.07 7.77
C MET A 33 17.12 -5.63 8.82
N LEU A 34 18.36 -5.33 8.41
CA LEU A 34 19.36 -4.74 9.30
C LEU A 34 19.00 -3.30 9.73
N ILE A 35 18.19 -2.58 8.95
CA ILE A 35 17.79 -1.21 9.30
C ILE A 35 16.87 -1.21 10.53
N PRO A 36 15.72 -1.93 10.55
CA PRO A 36 14.89 -2.00 11.74
C PRO A 36 15.59 -2.70 12.92
N LEU A 37 16.56 -3.59 12.68
CA LEU A 37 17.45 -4.10 13.74
C LEU A 37 18.19 -2.93 14.42
N LEU A 38 18.82 -2.03 13.65
CA LEU A 38 19.53 -0.88 14.20
C LEU A 38 18.59 0.06 14.95
N VAL A 39 17.37 0.28 14.44
CA VAL A 39 16.34 1.06 15.15
C VAL A 39 15.97 0.39 16.48
N SER A 40 15.72 -0.93 16.48
CA SER A 40 15.42 -1.68 17.71
C SER A 40 16.53 -1.56 18.74
N LEU A 41 17.80 -1.61 18.31
CA LEU A 41 18.93 -1.43 19.22
C LEU A 41 19.02 0.00 19.78
N LEU A 42 18.70 1.01 18.99
CA LEU A 42 18.67 2.41 19.42
C LEU A 42 17.63 2.64 20.52
N TYR A 43 16.46 1.99 20.40
CA TYR A 43 15.38 2.05 21.38
C TYR A 43 15.46 0.96 22.47
N GLN A 44 16.57 0.20 22.54
CA GLN A 44 16.80 -0.87 23.52
C GLN A 44 15.77 -2.00 23.47
N GLU A 45 15.14 -2.22 22.33
CA GLU A 45 14.15 -3.27 22.07
C GLU A 45 14.86 -4.57 21.64
N TRP A 46 15.56 -5.22 22.57
CA TRP A 46 16.45 -6.36 22.29
C TRP A 46 15.75 -7.55 21.62
N TYR A 47 14.52 -7.86 22.02
CA TYR A 47 13.75 -8.97 21.45
C TYR A 47 13.31 -8.67 20.00
N SER A 48 12.87 -7.44 19.73
CA SER A 48 12.59 -6.97 18.38
C SER A 48 13.86 -7.04 17.51
N GLY A 49 14.99 -6.56 18.04
CA GLY A 49 16.29 -6.63 17.37
C GLY A 49 16.70 -8.07 17.05
N LEU A 50 16.56 -9.00 18.01
CA LEU A 50 16.85 -10.42 17.80
C LEU A 50 15.95 -11.03 16.73
N ALA A 51 14.65 -10.69 16.70
CA ALA A 51 13.72 -11.15 15.68
C ALA A 51 14.14 -10.68 14.28
N PHE A 52 14.56 -9.42 14.12
CA PHE A 52 15.08 -8.91 12.83
C PHE A 52 16.38 -9.59 12.42
N LEU A 53 17.30 -9.83 13.36
CA LEU A 53 18.57 -10.50 13.09
C LEU A 53 18.35 -11.94 12.58
N ILE A 54 17.52 -12.72 13.28
CA ILE A 54 17.20 -14.10 12.89
C ILE A 54 16.48 -14.11 11.55
N SER A 55 15.43 -13.29 11.40
CA SER A 55 14.65 -13.24 10.15
C SER A 55 15.47 -12.80 8.95
N GLY A 56 16.29 -11.76 9.11
CA GLY A 56 17.19 -11.28 8.08
C GLY A 56 18.24 -12.31 7.70
N GLY A 57 18.82 -12.98 8.70
CA GLY A 57 19.78 -14.07 8.50
C GLY A 57 19.17 -15.26 7.76
N VAL A 58 17.99 -15.74 8.17
CA VAL A 58 17.27 -16.84 7.50
C VAL A 58 16.91 -16.44 6.07
N THR A 59 16.36 -15.26 5.86
CA THR A 59 15.95 -14.76 4.54
C THR A 59 17.16 -14.66 3.60
N ALA A 60 18.25 -14.06 4.06
CA ALA A 60 19.49 -13.92 3.28
C ALA A 60 20.15 -15.29 3.00
N LEU A 61 20.15 -16.20 3.97
CA LEU A 61 20.71 -17.56 3.81
C LEU A 61 19.92 -18.37 2.77
N VAL A 62 18.60 -18.45 2.93
CA VAL A 62 17.74 -19.19 1.99
C VAL A 62 17.82 -18.58 0.60
N GLY A 63 17.76 -17.25 0.49
CA GLY A 63 17.93 -16.54 -0.78
C GLY A 63 19.30 -16.77 -1.40
N GLY A 64 20.37 -16.73 -0.60
CA GLY A 64 21.75 -16.97 -1.04
C GLY A 64 22.00 -18.39 -1.51
N VAL A 65 21.44 -19.39 -0.83
CA VAL A 65 21.48 -20.80 -1.25
C VAL A 65 20.73 -20.98 -2.57
N ALA A 66 19.49 -20.45 -2.67
CA ALA A 66 18.71 -20.52 -3.90
C ALA A 66 19.43 -19.86 -5.09
N TYR A 67 20.03 -18.69 -4.87
CA TYR A 67 20.83 -18.00 -5.87
C TYR A 67 22.04 -18.82 -6.31
N LYS A 68 22.84 -19.35 -5.37
CA LYS A 68 24.06 -20.12 -5.66
C LYS A 68 23.77 -21.44 -6.38
N LEU A 69 22.73 -22.16 -5.95
CA LEU A 69 22.33 -23.43 -6.59
C LEU A 69 21.85 -23.26 -8.04
N CYS A 70 21.39 -22.05 -8.39
CA CYS A 70 20.87 -21.75 -9.72
C CYS A 70 21.70 -20.70 -10.48
N ILE A 71 22.97 -20.46 -10.08
CA ILE A 71 23.81 -19.40 -10.65
C ILE A 71 24.03 -19.56 -12.16
N ASP A 72 24.14 -20.82 -12.63
CA ASP A 72 24.36 -21.16 -14.03
C ASP A 72 23.07 -21.15 -14.87
N ALA A 73 21.94 -20.72 -14.27
CA ALA A 73 20.69 -20.65 -15.00
C ALA A 73 20.79 -19.60 -16.14
N PRO A 74 20.16 -19.85 -17.31
CA PRO A 74 20.23 -18.96 -18.46
C PRO A 74 19.64 -17.59 -18.14
N GLU A 75 19.92 -16.63 -19.04
CA GLU A 75 19.32 -15.30 -18.96
C GLU A 75 17.79 -15.35 -18.96
N PRO A 76 17.13 -14.53 -18.10
CA PRO A 76 15.69 -14.56 -17.99
C PRO A 76 15.03 -14.02 -19.27
N LYS A 77 14.00 -14.75 -19.76
CA LYS A 77 13.13 -14.34 -20.85
C LYS A 77 11.91 -13.57 -20.29
N ARG A 78 11.12 -12.96 -21.16
CA ARG A 78 9.94 -12.16 -20.78
C ARG A 78 8.96 -12.89 -19.86
N TYR A 79 8.67 -14.16 -20.12
CA TYR A 79 7.77 -14.96 -19.26
C TYR A 79 8.36 -15.26 -17.89
N HIS A 80 9.71 -15.47 -17.78
CA HIS A 80 10.38 -15.60 -16.48
C HIS A 80 10.20 -14.33 -15.64
N ALA A 81 10.33 -13.16 -16.27
CA ALA A 81 10.13 -11.88 -15.61
C ALA A 81 8.72 -11.72 -15.04
N MET A 82 7.70 -12.18 -15.76
CA MET A 82 6.31 -12.16 -15.27
C MET A 82 6.11 -13.09 -14.07
N ILE A 83 6.71 -14.28 -14.11
CA ILE A 83 6.64 -15.24 -13.00
C ILE A 83 7.40 -14.70 -11.78
N VAL A 84 8.60 -14.14 -11.98
CA VAL A 84 9.38 -13.51 -10.90
C VAL A 84 8.62 -12.34 -10.29
N ALA A 85 7.93 -11.53 -11.11
CA ALA A 85 7.09 -10.45 -10.60
C ALA A 85 5.95 -10.97 -9.71
N ALA A 86 5.22 -11.98 -10.16
CA ALA A 86 4.10 -12.54 -9.40
C ALA A 86 4.54 -13.27 -8.12
N LEU A 87 5.49 -14.22 -8.25
CA LEU A 87 5.97 -15.01 -7.11
C LEU A 87 6.85 -14.20 -6.16
N GLY A 88 7.58 -13.21 -6.68
CA GLY A 88 8.43 -12.33 -5.89
C GLY A 88 7.67 -11.63 -4.77
N TRP A 89 6.46 -11.12 -5.04
CA TRP A 89 5.60 -10.51 -4.02
C TRP A 89 5.20 -11.50 -2.93
N LEU A 90 4.73 -12.70 -3.31
CA LEU A 90 4.30 -13.74 -2.36
C LEU A 90 5.46 -14.23 -1.49
N VAL A 91 6.60 -14.53 -2.11
CA VAL A 91 7.78 -15.03 -1.39
C VAL A 91 8.34 -13.95 -0.46
N THR A 92 8.42 -12.70 -0.93
CA THR A 92 8.90 -11.59 -0.08
C THR A 92 7.95 -11.33 1.09
N ALA A 93 6.64 -11.38 0.87
CA ALA A 93 5.68 -11.25 1.96
C ALA A 93 5.81 -12.39 2.99
N ALA A 94 6.03 -13.63 2.54
CA ALA A 94 6.23 -14.77 3.42
C ALA A 94 7.48 -14.62 4.30
N PHE A 95 8.62 -14.23 3.71
CA PHE A 95 9.84 -13.97 4.49
C PHE A 95 9.74 -12.69 5.32
N GLY A 96 9.05 -11.67 4.81
CA GLY A 96 8.77 -10.43 5.54
C GLY A 96 7.83 -10.60 6.74
N ALA A 97 7.09 -11.69 6.81
CA ALA A 97 6.27 -12.04 7.97
C ALA A 97 7.10 -12.61 9.15
N LEU A 98 8.29 -13.17 8.87
CA LEU A 98 9.11 -13.83 9.90
C LEU A 98 9.44 -12.93 11.10
N PRO A 99 9.84 -11.65 10.94
CA PRO A 99 10.13 -10.80 12.10
C PRO A 99 8.94 -10.69 13.05
N PHE A 100 7.73 -10.50 12.51
CA PHE A 100 6.49 -10.40 13.30
C PHE A 100 6.23 -11.69 14.09
N ILE A 101 6.31 -12.85 13.41
CA ILE A 101 6.08 -14.16 14.03
C ILE A 101 7.11 -14.40 15.13
N ILE A 102 8.40 -14.26 14.81
CA ILE A 102 9.48 -14.55 15.78
C ILE A 102 9.34 -13.66 17.01
N ALA A 103 9.16 -12.34 16.82
CA ALA A 103 9.01 -11.42 17.94
C ALA A 103 7.79 -11.74 18.80
N ALA A 104 6.65 -12.12 18.21
CA ALA A 104 5.45 -12.48 18.94
C ALA A 104 5.62 -13.70 19.88
N TYR A 105 6.58 -14.59 19.56
CA TYR A 105 6.87 -15.78 20.39
C TYR A 105 8.02 -15.58 21.37
N ILE A 106 9.05 -14.79 21.02
CA ILE A 106 10.24 -14.67 21.87
C ILE A 106 10.16 -13.52 22.87
N THR A 107 9.26 -12.53 22.65
CA THR A 107 9.17 -11.36 23.53
C THR A 107 8.40 -11.70 24.81
N PRO A 108 9.00 -11.56 26.00
CA PRO A 108 8.31 -11.80 27.28
C PRO A 108 7.14 -10.83 27.49
N THR A 109 6.10 -11.29 28.19
CA THR A 109 4.87 -10.51 28.47
C THR A 109 5.18 -9.17 29.12
N ALA A 110 6.10 -9.13 30.09
CA ALA A 110 6.50 -7.89 30.75
C ALA A 110 7.09 -6.84 29.78
N VAL A 111 7.79 -7.28 28.73
CA VAL A 111 8.33 -6.39 27.70
C VAL A 111 7.22 -5.95 26.74
N LEU A 112 6.28 -6.84 26.40
CA LEU A 112 5.10 -6.48 25.59
C LEU A 112 4.24 -5.42 26.29
N GLU A 113 4.07 -5.54 27.60
CA GLU A 113 3.37 -4.55 28.41
C GLU A 113 4.08 -3.19 28.42
N SER A 114 5.42 -3.16 28.38
CA SER A 114 6.18 -1.91 28.31
C SER A 114 6.02 -1.15 27.00
N PHE A 115 5.60 -1.81 25.91
CA PHE A 115 5.28 -1.16 24.65
C PHE A 115 3.90 -0.50 24.66
N VAL A 116 3.03 -0.87 25.61
CA VAL A 116 1.69 -0.28 25.72
C VAL A 116 1.82 1.10 26.36
N PRO A 117 1.26 2.17 25.76
CA PRO A 117 1.31 3.50 26.33
C PRO A 117 0.74 3.55 27.76
N ALA A 118 1.34 4.35 28.62
CA ALA A 118 0.93 4.49 30.01
C ALA A 118 -0.55 4.92 30.11
N GLY A 119 -1.31 4.21 30.93
CA GLY A 119 -2.75 4.45 31.13
C GLY A 119 -3.66 3.73 30.12
N ALA A 120 -3.13 3.05 29.12
CA ALA A 120 -3.93 2.23 28.21
C ALA A 120 -4.24 0.85 28.85
N SER A 121 -5.44 0.32 28.54
CA SER A 121 -5.95 -0.96 29.09
C SER A 121 -6.06 -2.08 28.05
N TYR A 122 -5.20 -2.06 27.01
CA TYR A 122 -5.18 -3.08 25.97
C TYR A 122 -3.87 -3.87 25.96
N GLN A 123 -3.90 -5.05 25.35
CA GLN A 123 -2.71 -5.87 25.13
C GLN A 123 -1.93 -5.40 23.89
N SER A 124 -0.62 -5.63 23.87
CA SER A 124 0.22 -5.36 22.72
C SER A 124 -0.29 -6.08 21.47
N SER A 125 -0.40 -5.34 20.37
CA SER A 125 -0.78 -5.89 19.06
C SER A 125 0.25 -6.87 18.50
N LEU A 126 1.46 -6.91 19.04
CA LEU A 126 2.48 -7.88 18.65
C LEU A 126 2.00 -9.33 18.88
N LEU A 127 1.14 -9.56 19.87
CA LEU A 127 0.53 -10.88 20.13
C LEU A 127 -0.37 -11.37 19.01
N ASN A 128 -0.95 -10.48 18.20
CA ASN A 128 -1.76 -10.87 17.04
C ASN A 128 -0.96 -11.65 16.01
N PHE A 129 0.36 -11.44 15.96
CA PHE A 129 1.27 -12.10 15.03
C PHE A 129 1.73 -13.49 15.46
N GLN A 130 1.26 -14.01 16.60
CA GLN A 130 1.34 -15.44 16.90
C GLN A 130 0.55 -16.27 15.90
N ASN A 131 -0.46 -15.67 15.26
CA ASN A 131 -1.09 -16.26 14.08
C ASN A 131 -0.27 -15.94 12.82
N PRO A 132 0.34 -16.95 12.14
CA PRO A 132 1.16 -16.73 10.95
C PRO A 132 0.40 -16.06 9.79
N ILE A 133 -0.92 -16.27 9.70
CA ILE A 133 -1.76 -15.64 8.65
C ILE A 133 -1.84 -14.14 8.88
N HIS A 134 -1.97 -13.68 10.13
CA HIS A 134 -1.96 -12.25 10.47
C HIS A 134 -0.61 -11.61 10.12
N ALA A 135 0.50 -12.27 10.45
CA ALA A 135 1.83 -11.79 10.11
C ALA A 135 2.06 -11.74 8.59
N LEU A 136 1.60 -12.77 7.87
CA LEU A 136 1.65 -12.78 6.40
C LEU A 136 0.81 -11.65 5.79
N PHE A 137 -0.39 -11.41 6.33
CA PHE A 137 -1.26 -10.33 5.90
C PHE A 137 -0.61 -8.96 6.13
N GLU A 138 -0.06 -8.72 7.33
CA GLU A 138 0.64 -7.47 7.67
C GLU A 138 1.81 -7.21 6.72
N SER A 139 2.63 -8.24 6.49
CA SER A 139 3.75 -8.16 5.57
C SER A 139 3.31 -7.91 4.12
N MET A 140 2.29 -8.65 3.64
CA MET A 140 1.76 -8.46 2.28
C MET A 140 1.17 -7.07 2.12
N SER A 141 0.32 -6.63 3.06
CA SER A 141 -0.26 -5.29 3.09
C SER A 141 0.81 -4.20 3.09
N GLY A 142 1.89 -4.41 3.85
CA GLY A 142 3.04 -3.51 3.83
C GLY A 142 3.70 -3.42 2.46
N TYR A 143 4.18 -4.54 1.93
CA TYR A 143 4.89 -4.54 0.64
C TYR A 143 4.02 -4.10 -0.54
N THR A 144 2.73 -4.41 -0.56
CA THR A 144 1.80 -3.97 -1.61
C THR A 144 1.25 -2.56 -1.40
N THR A 145 1.68 -1.86 -0.34
CA THR A 145 1.21 -0.52 0.03
C THR A 145 -0.31 -0.44 0.21
N THR A 146 -0.93 -1.52 0.65
CA THR A 146 -2.38 -1.60 0.86
C THR A 146 -2.82 -0.83 2.10
N GLY A 147 -2.00 -0.84 3.17
CA GLY A 147 -2.23 -0.05 4.38
C GLY A 147 -3.19 -0.68 5.41
N LEU A 148 -3.80 -1.82 5.10
CA LEU A 148 -4.60 -2.58 6.07
C LEU A 148 -3.68 -3.27 7.08
N THR A 149 -4.05 -3.28 8.36
CA THR A 149 -3.17 -3.74 9.43
C THR A 149 -3.83 -4.71 10.39
N MET A 150 -3.06 -5.70 10.85
CA MET A 150 -3.36 -6.55 11.99
C MET A 150 -2.80 -5.99 13.30
N SER A 151 -2.02 -4.90 13.22
CA SER A 151 -1.53 -4.13 14.37
C SER A 151 -2.59 -3.12 14.80
N VAL A 152 -3.62 -3.59 15.49
CA VAL A 152 -4.81 -2.78 15.89
C VAL A 152 -4.43 -1.60 16.80
N ARG A 153 -3.30 -1.71 17.51
CA ARG A 153 -2.74 -0.69 18.39
C ARG A 153 -1.29 -0.48 18.02
N GLU A 154 -1.05 0.38 17.06
CA GLU A 154 0.25 0.57 16.45
C GLU A 154 1.36 0.90 17.46
N PRO A 155 1.22 1.83 18.41
CA PRO A 155 2.28 2.15 19.36
C PRO A 155 2.73 0.95 20.20
N SER A 156 1.87 -0.07 20.36
CA SER A 156 2.13 -1.24 21.21
C SER A 156 3.00 -2.33 20.57
N VAL A 157 3.52 -2.12 19.36
CA VAL A 157 4.44 -3.10 18.72
C VAL A 157 5.91 -2.75 18.88
N GLY A 158 6.22 -1.56 19.41
CA GLY A 158 7.58 -1.05 19.56
C GLY A 158 8.12 -0.33 18.32
N HIS A 159 9.15 0.49 18.53
CA HIS A 159 9.71 1.38 17.50
C HIS A 159 10.35 0.64 16.33
N GLY A 160 11.03 -0.49 16.60
CA GLY A 160 11.60 -1.32 15.55
C GLY A 160 10.56 -1.84 14.56
N PHE A 161 9.40 -2.28 15.06
CA PHE A 161 8.30 -2.75 14.20
C PHE A 161 7.55 -1.61 13.54
N LEU A 162 7.34 -0.46 14.19
CA LEU A 162 6.77 0.73 13.56
C LEU A 162 7.63 1.17 12.36
N TRP A 163 8.95 1.21 12.55
CA TRP A 163 9.89 1.49 11.47
C TRP A 163 9.79 0.45 10.35
N TYR A 164 9.79 -0.84 10.70
CA TYR A 164 9.74 -1.93 9.73
C TYR A 164 8.49 -1.86 8.86
N ARG A 165 7.33 -1.61 9.45
CA ARG A 165 6.06 -1.41 8.75
C ARG A 165 6.17 -0.28 7.72
N SER A 166 6.67 0.87 8.12
CA SER A 166 6.89 2.02 7.24
C SER A 166 7.91 1.72 6.14
N GLN A 167 8.99 1.03 6.48
CA GLN A 167 10.05 0.65 5.54
C GLN A 167 9.56 -0.32 4.47
N ILE A 168 8.79 -1.35 4.82
CA ILE A 168 8.28 -2.31 3.81
C ILE A 168 7.29 -1.64 2.86
N GLN A 169 6.45 -0.71 3.33
CA GLN A 169 5.63 0.13 2.45
C GLN A 169 6.48 0.99 1.52
N TRP A 170 7.49 1.63 2.05
CA TRP A 170 8.38 2.49 1.28
C TRP A 170 9.12 1.73 0.18
N ILE A 171 9.66 0.53 0.50
CA ILE A 171 10.30 -0.35 -0.48
C ILE A 171 9.28 -0.80 -1.53
N GLY A 172 8.08 -1.19 -1.10
CA GLY A 172 7.00 -1.63 -1.98
C GLY A 172 6.53 -0.55 -2.94
N GLY A 173 6.36 0.69 -2.47
CA GLY A 173 5.90 1.82 -3.28
C GLY A 173 6.84 2.18 -4.43
N ALA A 174 8.15 2.17 -4.21
CA ALA A 174 9.11 2.38 -5.30
C ALA A 174 9.22 1.17 -6.25
N GLY A 175 8.73 0.01 -5.80
CA GLY A 175 8.82 -1.25 -6.52
C GLY A 175 10.07 -2.06 -6.12
N MET A 176 9.82 -3.15 -5.47
CA MET A 176 10.84 -4.08 -4.98
C MET A 176 11.73 -4.61 -6.11
N ILE A 177 11.14 -4.89 -7.27
CA ILE A 177 11.84 -5.34 -8.48
C ILE A 177 12.74 -4.22 -9.02
N VAL A 178 12.26 -2.98 -9.00
CA VAL A 178 13.06 -1.82 -9.42
C VAL A 178 14.26 -1.63 -8.49
N LEU A 179 14.10 -1.92 -7.19
CA LEU A 179 15.22 -1.90 -6.24
C LEU A 179 16.26 -2.96 -6.58
N SER A 180 15.83 -4.19 -6.86
CA SER A 180 16.75 -5.27 -7.23
C SER A 180 17.52 -4.95 -8.51
N LEU A 181 16.87 -4.38 -9.52
CA LEU A 181 17.53 -3.93 -10.75
C LEU A 181 18.55 -2.80 -10.51
N ALA A 182 18.28 -1.92 -9.55
CA ALA A 182 19.19 -0.83 -9.22
C ALA A 182 20.47 -1.31 -8.53
N ILE A 183 20.37 -2.33 -7.66
CA ILE A 183 21.44 -2.82 -6.81
C ILE A 183 22.24 -3.94 -7.47
N LEU A 184 21.59 -4.95 -8.03
CA LEU A 184 22.24 -6.18 -8.48
C LEU A 184 23.09 -6.05 -9.75
N ARG A 185 23.12 -4.91 -10.40
CA ARG A 185 23.97 -4.59 -11.58
C ARG A 185 23.93 -5.63 -12.70
N GLN A 186 22.95 -6.51 -12.78
CA GLN A 186 22.90 -7.54 -13.81
C GLN A 186 22.54 -6.91 -15.17
N PRO A 187 23.26 -7.23 -16.24
CA PRO A 187 22.88 -6.87 -17.60
C PRO A 187 21.68 -7.74 -18.01
N LEU A 188 20.50 -7.35 -17.60
CA LEU A 188 19.25 -8.07 -17.85
C LEU A 188 18.68 -7.68 -19.22
N GLY A 189 19.37 -7.80 -20.31
CA GLY A 189 18.89 -7.62 -21.69
C GLY A 189 17.38 -7.33 -21.85
N ALA A 190 16.71 -8.08 -22.72
CA ALA A 190 15.25 -7.97 -22.94
C ALA A 190 14.41 -8.30 -21.68
N ALA A 191 14.91 -9.13 -20.79
CA ALA A 191 14.22 -9.52 -19.57
C ALA A 191 14.19 -8.40 -18.52
N GLY A 192 15.25 -7.60 -18.38
CA GLY A 192 15.25 -6.42 -17.52
C GLY A 192 14.21 -5.39 -17.96
N VAL A 193 14.05 -5.20 -19.28
CA VAL A 193 12.96 -4.36 -19.84
C VAL A 193 11.60 -4.90 -19.41
N SER A 194 11.42 -6.22 -19.50
CA SER A 194 10.15 -6.87 -19.19
C SER A 194 9.82 -6.81 -17.69
N LEU A 195 10.82 -7.01 -16.80
CA LEU A 195 10.67 -6.83 -15.36
C LEU A 195 10.30 -5.40 -15.00
N TYR A 196 10.97 -4.42 -15.59
CA TYR A 196 10.68 -3.01 -15.38
C TYR A 196 9.26 -2.65 -15.85
N GLN A 197 8.84 -3.19 -16.99
CA GLN A 197 7.49 -2.98 -17.53
C GLN A 197 6.41 -3.68 -16.72
N SER A 198 6.70 -4.82 -16.09
CA SER A 198 5.75 -5.55 -15.24
C SER A 198 5.32 -4.75 -14.00
N GLU A 199 6.18 -3.84 -13.54
CA GLU A 199 5.87 -2.86 -12.48
C GLU A 199 5.02 -1.66 -12.98
N GLY A 200 4.46 -1.74 -14.21
CA GLY A 200 3.65 -0.68 -14.79
C GLY A 200 4.42 0.56 -15.23
N ARG A 201 5.74 0.47 -15.34
CA ARG A 201 6.62 1.57 -15.73
C ARG A 201 7.04 1.41 -17.19
N SER A 202 6.63 2.33 -18.05
CA SER A 202 6.93 2.28 -19.49
C SER A 202 8.01 3.28 -19.93
N GLU A 203 8.25 4.33 -19.16
CA GLU A 203 9.17 5.38 -19.54
C GLU A 203 10.61 5.10 -19.12
N LYS A 204 11.54 5.17 -20.07
CA LYS A 204 12.97 5.06 -19.82
C LYS A 204 13.56 6.46 -19.54
N LEU A 205 13.94 6.72 -18.30
CA LEU A 205 14.59 7.98 -17.93
C LEU A 205 16.05 8.07 -18.40
N ARG A 206 16.66 6.93 -18.71
CA ARG A 206 18.06 6.81 -19.17
C ARG A 206 18.19 5.71 -20.22
N PRO A 207 19.26 5.71 -21.03
CA PRO A 207 19.48 4.68 -22.05
C PRO A 207 19.53 3.25 -21.47
N SER A 208 20.07 3.08 -20.25
CA SER A 208 20.10 1.78 -19.59
C SER A 208 19.00 1.64 -18.54
N ILE A 209 18.41 0.45 -18.39
CA ILE A 209 17.38 0.14 -17.41
C ILE A 209 17.93 0.27 -15.98
N VAL A 210 19.14 -0.22 -15.73
CA VAL A 210 19.82 -0.08 -14.45
C VAL A 210 20.04 1.40 -14.12
N GLY A 211 20.42 2.22 -15.12
CA GLY A 211 20.54 3.67 -14.96
C GLY A 211 19.21 4.34 -14.63
N THR A 212 18.13 3.89 -15.28
CA THR A 212 16.76 4.36 -15.00
C THR A 212 16.33 3.97 -13.59
N ALA A 213 16.52 2.71 -13.19
CA ALA A 213 16.17 2.24 -11.84
C ALA A 213 16.93 3.02 -10.76
N ARG A 214 18.23 3.28 -10.95
CA ARG A 214 19.02 4.11 -10.02
C ARG A 214 18.55 5.57 -9.98
N ALA A 215 18.15 6.14 -11.11
CA ALA A 215 17.61 7.50 -11.14
C ALA A 215 16.28 7.57 -10.36
N ILE A 216 15.39 6.59 -10.56
CA ILE A 216 14.14 6.47 -9.81
C ILE A 216 14.41 6.44 -8.31
N TRP A 217 15.29 5.56 -7.85
CA TRP A 217 15.59 5.42 -6.43
C TRP A 217 16.24 6.69 -5.84
N LYS A 218 17.14 7.34 -6.57
CA LYS A 218 17.73 8.62 -6.11
C LYS A 218 16.68 9.70 -5.90
N ILE A 219 15.74 9.82 -6.84
CA ILE A 219 14.64 10.79 -6.73
C ILE A 219 13.73 10.41 -5.58
N TYR A 220 13.33 9.15 -5.51
CA TYR A 220 12.43 8.66 -4.48
C TYR A 220 12.97 8.89 -3.07
N VAL A 221 14.23 8.52 -2.81
CA VAL A 221 14.93 8.81 -1.55
C VAL A 221 15.00 10.31 -1.29
N GLY A 222 15.37 11.11 -2.30
CA GLY A 222 15.49 12.56 -2.18
C GLY A 222 14.17 13.23 -1.81
N VAL A 223 13.07 12.85 -2.49
CA VAL A 223 11.73 13.37 -2.18
C VAL A 223 11.30 12.93 -0.79
N THR A 224 11.50 11.66 -0.42
CA THR A 224 11.17 11.17 0.93
C THR A 224 11.94 11.96 2.01
N ALA A 225 13.23 12.22 1.80
CA ALA A 225 14.02 12.99 2.75
C ALA A 225 13.51 14.45 2.88
N LEU A 226 13.16 15.09 1.76
CA LEU A 226 12.58 16.43 1.79
C LEU A 226 11.23 16.46 2.53
N VAL A 227 10.37 15.44 2.30
CA VAL A 227 9.09 15.31 3.02
C VAL A 227 9.32 15.06 4.50
N ALA A 228 10.30 14.23 4.87
CA ALA A 228 10.64 13.98 6.28
C ALA A 228 11.11 15.27 6.99
N ILE A 229 11.98 16.04 6.36
CA ILE A 229 12.44 17.33 6.88
C ILE A 229 11.24 18.30 7.02
N TYR A 230 10.40 18.38 5.99
CA TYR A 230 9.20 19.21 6.02
C TYR A 230 8.28 18.82 7.19
N LEU A 231 7.96 17.53 7.32
CA LEU A 231 7.09 17.04 8.41
C LEU A 231 7.72 17.29 9.79
N ALA A 232 9.03 17.07 9.95
CA ALA A 232 9.70 17.33 11.22
C ALA A 232 9.63 18.81 11.63
N ILE A 233 9.92 19.71 10.70
CA ILE A 233 9.85 21.16 10.96
C ILE A 233 8.41 21.57 11.24
N ALA A 234 7.45 21.12 10.44
CA ALA A 234 6.05 21.49 10.60
C ALA A 234 5.48 20.95 11.93
N THR A 235 5.78 19.69 12.30
CA THR A 235 5.35 19.10 13.58
C THR A 235 5.96 19.87 14.76
N PHE A 236 7.23 20.20 14.70
CA PHE A 236 7.91 20.99 15.75
C PHE A 236 7.27 22.35 15.95
N LEU A 237 6.86 23.02 14.86
CA LEU A 237 6.22 24.34 14.93
C LEU A 237 4.76 24.28 15.38
N VAL A 238 4.03 23.23 14.98
CA VAL A 238 2.59 23.09 15.25
C VAL A 238 2.32 22.46 16.61
N LEU A 239 3.19 21.54 17.06
CA LEU A 239 3.05 20.79 18.31
C LEU A 239 4.31 20.94 19.20
N PRO A 240 4.58 22.11 19.75
CA PRO A 240 5.83 22.40 20.48
C PRO A 240 6.04 21.52 21.72
N GLY A 241 5.00 20.86 22.24
CA GLY A 241 5.07 19.92 23.38
C GLY A 241 5.25 18.45 23.02
N TYR A 242 5.35 18.10 21.71
CA TYR A 242 5.33 16.70 21.26
C TYR A 242 6.62 15.91 21.51
N GLY A 243 7.72 16.58 21.81
CA GLY A 243 9.03 15.97 21.99
C GLY A 243 9.80 15.82 20.67
N ILE A 244 11.10 16.14 20.71
CA ILE A 244 11.93 16.19 19.48
C ILE A 244 12.18 14.80 18.89
N GLU A 245 12.38 13.80 19.77
CA GLU A 245 12.63 12.41 19.36
C GLU A 245 11.41 11.84 18.63
N GLN A 246 10.22 11.97 19.22
CA GLN A 246 8.97 11.52 18.64
C GLN A 246 8.67 12.27 17.34
N THR A 247 8.94 13.59 17.31
CA THR A 247 8.78 14.41 16.09
C THR A 247 9.61 13.86 14.93
N ILE A 248 10.89 13.55 15.16
CA ILE A 248 11.78 13.02 14.11
C ILE A 248 11.34 11.61 13.70
N PHE A 249 11.03 10.76 14.67
CA PHE A 249 10.61 9.39 14.41
C PHE A 249 9.34 9.34 13.56
N ASP A 250 8.30 10.06 13.96
CA ASP A 250 7.04 10.10 13.23
C ASP A 250 7.19 10.76 11.86
N ALA A 251 7.95 11.85 11.75
CA ALA A 251 8.17 12.53 10.49
C ALA A 251 8.83 11.61 9.45
N VAL A 252 9.82 10.80 9.83
CA VAL A 252 10.48 9.87 8.93
C VAL A 252 9.54 8.73 8.54
N ASN A 253 8.81 8.16 9.50
CA ASN A 253 7.85 7.09 9.25
C ASN A 253 6.71 7.56 8.34
N HIS A 254 6.08 8.70 8.64
CA HIS A 254 5.02 9.27 7.81
C HIS A 254 5.52 9.74 6.44
N ALA A 255 6.78 10.22 6.33
CA ALA A 255 7.36 10.51 5.02
C ALA A 255 7.50 9.25 4.16
N MET A 256 7.93 8.13 4.74
CA MET A 256 8.02 6.85 4.04
C MET A 256 6.64 6.35 3.59
N THR A 257 5.66 6.36 4.49
CA THR A 257 4.32 5.82 4.21
C THR A 257 3.46 6.75 3.36
N GLY A 258 3.64 8.07 3.48
CA GLY A 258 3.03 9.07 2.61
C GLY A 258 3.58 9.03 1.19
N GLN A 259 4.92 9.01 1.04
CA GLN A 259 5.57 8.93 -0.27
C GLN A 259 5.28 7.62 -1.01
N SER A 260 5.12 6.51 -0.29
CA SER A 260 4.71 5.23 -0.86
C SER A 260 3.20 5.12 -1.07
N THR A 261 2.42 6.11 -0.60
CA THR A 261 0.96 6.07 -0.56
C THR A 261 0.41 4.81 0.10
N GLY A 262 1.07 4.36 1.18
CA GLY A 262 0.79 3.09 1.84
C GLY A 262 -0.09 3.18 3.08
N GLY A 263 -0.08 4.33 3.78
CA GLY A 263 -1.03 4.65 4.84
C GLY A 263 -0.76 4.10 6.23
N PHE A 264 0.29 3.31 6.44
CA PHE A 264 0.67 2.94 7.80
C PHE A 264 1.05 4.18 8.62
N SER A 265 0.70 4.16 9.90
CA SER A 265 1.00 5.22 10.85
C SER A 265 1.75 4.66 12.06
N THR A 266 2.37 5.54 12.81
CA THR A 266 2.94 5.29 14.13
C THR A 266 1.91 5.48 15.25
N LEU A 267 0.73 6.03 14.92
CA LEU A 267 -0.33 6.42 15.85
C LEU A 267 -1.55 5.49 15.72
N ASP A 268 -2.23 5.22 16.80
CA ASP A 268 -3.38 4.31 16.92
C ASP A 268 -4.54 4.63 15.97
N ASN A 269 -4.79 5.89 15.71
CA ASN A 269 -5.92 6.36 14.91
C ASN A 269 -5.43 7.06 13.65
N SER A 270 -4.36 6.58 13.03
CA SER A 270 -3.74 7.22 11.89
C SER A 270 -3.39 8.70 12.21
N ILE A 271 -3.57 9.63 11.28
CA ILE A 271 -3.24 11.06 11.49
C ILE A 271 -4.17 11.72 12.53
N ALA A 272 -5.39 11.18 12.71
CA ALA A 272 -6.29 11.62 13.79
C ALA A 272 -5.64 11.57 15.19
N GLY A 273 -4.65 10.68 15.40
CA GLY A 273 -3.92 10.55 16.66
C GLY A 273 -3.17 11.82 17.09
N TYR A 274 -2.82 12.71 16.17
CA TYR A 274 -2.26 14.02 16.53
C TYR A 274 -3.28 14.99 17.15
N ASN A 275 -4.57 14.74 16.99
CA ASN A 275 -5.65 15.57 17.47
C ASN A 275 -5.48 17.08 17.14
N SER A 276 -5.03 17.36 15.92
CA SER A 276 -4.69 18.72 15.48
C SER A 276 -5.10 18.98 14.03
N TYR A 277 -5.97 19.98 13.82
CA TYR A 277 -6.36 20.42 12.47
C TYR A 277 -5.16 20.84 11.61
N ALA A 278 -4.19 21.50 12.20
CA ALA A 278 -3.00 21.94 11.49
C ALA A 278 -2.15 20.71 11.05
N MET A 279 -2.08 19.65 11.87
CA MET A 279 -1.37 18.43 11.51
C MET A 279 -2.04 17.68 10.36
N ASP A 280 -3.37 17.72 10.24
CA ASP A 280 -4.05 17.13 9.10
C ASP A 280 -3.59 17.82 7.79
N ILE A 281 -3.57 19.15 7.79
CA ILE A 281 -3.11 19.93 6.62
C ILE A 281 -1.63 19.67 6.32
N VAL A 282 -0.80 19.56 7.36
CA VAL A 282 0.64 19.30 7.25
C VAL A 282 0.93 17.95 6.56
N HIS A 283 0.06 16.96 6.70
CA HIS A 283 0.27 15.64 6.08
C HIS A 283 -0.21 15.55 4.62
N ILE A 284 -1.05 16.47 4.15
CA ILE A 284 -1.55 16.49 2.76
C ILE A 284 -0.42 16.49 1.71
N PRO A 285 0.61 17.35 1.79
CA PRO A 285 1.71 17.34 0.84
C PRO A 285 2.43 15.98 0.73
N ALA A 286 2.57 15.25 1.85
CA ALA A 286 3.20 13.93 1.84
C ALA A 286 2.44 12.92 0.96
N MET A 287 1.10 12.93 1.01
CA MET A 287 0.24 12.09 0.16
C MET A 287 0.35 12.50 -1.32
N ILE A 288 0.32 13.80 -1.60
CA ILE A 288 0.36 14.34 -2.96
C ILE A 288 1.70 14.00 -3.64
N THR A 289 2.82 14.10 -2.90
CA THR A 289 4.14 13.80 -3.46
C THR A 289 4.26 12.34 -3.94
N GLY A 290 3.64 11.39 -3.25
CA GLY A 290 3.55 10.00 -3.68
C GLY A 290 2.68 9.78 -4.91
N ALA A 291 1.66 10.62 -5.10
CA ALA A 291 0.72 10.51 -6.22
C ALA A 291 1.24 11.11 -7.54
N ILE A 292 2.31 11.89 -7.51
CA ILE A 292 2.97 12.44 -8.70
C ILE A 292 3.98 11.41 -9.26
N SER A 293 4.01 11.27 -10.58
CA SER A 293 4.89 10.31 -11.23
C SER A 293 6.38 10.67 -11.09
N ILE A 294 7.22 9.67 -10.90
CA ILE A 294 8.68 9.86 -10.79
C ILE A 294 9.30 10.51 -12.04
N PRO A 295 8.86 10.22 -13.28
CA PRO A 295 9.29 10.96 -14.46
C PRO A 295 9.12 12.48 -14.38
N VAL A 296 8.04 12.97 -13.78
CA VAL A 296 7.81 14.42 -13.61
C VAL A 296 8.86 15.03 -12.67
N TYR A 297 9.17 14.37 -11.56
CA TYR A 297 10.27 14.78 -10.69
C TYR A 297 11.62 14.76 -11.42
N TYR A 298 11.86 13.73 -12.24
CA TYR A 298 13.08 13.62 -13.03
C TYR A 298 13.22 14.79 -14.01
N ALA A 299 12.15 15.14 -14.73
CA ALA A 299 12.12 16.27 -15.64
C ALA A 299 12.38 17.58 -14.90
N ALA A 300 11.66 17.84 -13.80
CA ALA A 300 11.81 19.04 -12.98
C ALA A 300 13.26 19.21 -12.46
N VAL A 301 13.88 18.12 -12.00
CA VAL A 301 15.27 18.16 -11.50
C VAL A 301 16.28 18.31 -12.65
N SER A 302 16.07 17.58 -13.77
CA SER A 302 17.01 17.61 -14.91
C SER A 302 16.98 18.94 -15.66
N GLU A 303 15.81 19.52 -15.85
CA GLU A 303 15.61 20.79 -16.53
C GLU A 303 15.72 21.99 -15.59
N ARG A 304 15.79 21.75 -14.26
CA ARG A 304 15.78 22.76 -13.22
C ARG A 304 14.58 23.72 -13.34
N ASP A 305 13.45 23.21 -13.80
CA ASP A 305 12.22 23.97 -13.99
C ASP A 305 11.05 23.31 -13.24
N LEU A 306 10.62 23.92 -12.14
CA LEU A 306 9.47 23.46 -11.36
C LEU A 306 8.12 23.60 -12.13
N ARG A 307 8.11 24.35 -13.23
CA ARG A 307 6.90 24.48 -14.06
C ARG A 307 6.52 23.17 -14.74
N GLU A 308 7.43 22.17 -14.78
CA GLU A 308 7.13 20.84 -15.31
C GLU A 308 5.99 20.16 -14.52
N PHE A 309 5.89 20.37 -13.20
CA PHE A 309 4.74 19.91 -12.42
C PHE A 309 3.42 20.49 -12.92
N ALA A 310 3.40 21.78 -13.24
CA ALA A 310 2.20 22.44 -13.75
C ALA A 310 1.94 22.19 -15.24
N ARG A 311 2.92 21.72 -16.00
CA ARG A 311 2.78 21.38 -17.43
C ARG A 311 2.30 19.96 -17.67
N ASP A 312 2.53 19.04 -16.71
CA ASP A 312 2.10 17.66 -16.83
C ASP A 312 0.57 17.55 -16.80
N PRO A 313 -0.06 16.94 -17.81
CA PRO A 313 -1.51 16.87 -17.90
C PRO A 313 -2.13 16.00 -16.81
N GLN A 314 -1.42 14.98 -16.31
CA GLN A 314 -1.93 14.10 -15.25
C GLN A 314 -1.97 14.84 -13.92
N VAL A 315 -0.94 15.64 -13.63
CA VAL A 315 -0.90 16.50 -12.43
C VAL A 315 -2.03 17.51 -12.46
N ARG A 316 -2.29 18.14 -13.62
CA ARG A 316 -3.43 19.08 -13.76
C ARG A 316 -4.78 18.40 -13.52
N VAL A 317 -4.99 17.22 -14.12
CA VAL A 317 -6.24 16.47 -13.92
C VAL A 317 -6.38 16.04 -12.47
N MET A 318 -5.31 15.58 -11.81
CA MET A 318 -5.30 15.21 -10.40
C MET A 318 -5.74 16.38 -9.51
N PHE A 319 -5.15 17.57 -9.68
CA PHE A 319 -5.57 18.75 -8.91
C PHE A 319 -6.98 19.21 -9.24
N GLY A 320 -7.41 19.10 -10.50
CA GLY A 320 -8.80 19.34 -10.90
C GLY A 320 -9.79 18.43 -10.17
N LEU A 321 -9.46 17.13 -10.09
CA LEU A 321 -10.25 16.15 -9.35
C LEU A 321 -10.24 16.42 -7.84
N PHE A 322 -9.11 16.86 -7.26
CA PHE A 322 -9.07 17.30 -5.85
C PHE A 322 -10.05 18.44 -5.60
N ILE A 323 -10.02 19.48 -6.43
CA ILE A 323 -10.91 20.63 -6.25
C ILE A 323 -12.39 20.20 -6.33
N VAL A 324 -12.78 19.50 -7.39
CA VAL A 324 -14.17 19.07 -7.60
C VAL A 324 -14.63 18.11 -6.50
N GLY A 325 -13.77 17.13 -6.17
CA GLY A 325 -14.11 16.11 -5.19
C GLY A 325 -14.15 16.63 -3.76
N VAL A 326 -13.22 17.51 -3.39
CA VAL A 326 -13.23 18.15 -2.06
C VAL A 326 -14.49 19.03 -1.91
N ILE A 327 -14.83 19.83 -2.93
CA ILE A 327 -16.07 20.65 -2.89
C ILE A 327 -17.30 19.74 -2.78
N GLY A 328 -17.37 18.68 -3.61
CA GLY A 328 -18.47 17.74 -3.59
C GLY A 328 -18.61 17.04 -2.24
N LEU A 329 -17.53 16.44 -1.74
CA LEU A 329 -17.53 15.74 -0.46
C LEU A 329 -17.88 16.68 0.71
N THR A 330 -17.29 17.89 0.74
CA THR A 330 -17.60 18.92 1.74
C THR A 330 -19.08 19.30 1.72
N ALA A 331 -19.66 19.52 0.53
CA ALA A 331 -21.07 19.90 0.41
C ALA A 331 -22.00 18.80 0.93
N PHE A 332 -21.69 17.53 0.64
CA PHE A 332 -22.46 16.39 1.16
C PHE A 332 -22.29 16.24 2.67
N LEU A 333 -21.08 16.33 3.20
CA LEU A 333 -20.81 16.25 4.63
C LEU A 333 -21.53 17.36 5.39
N ALA A 334 -21.46 18.59 4.92
CA ALA A 334 -22.11 19.73 5.58
C ALA A 334 -23.64 19.64 5.61
N ARG A 335 -24.25 18.92 4.65
CA ARG A 335 -25.71 18.89 4.50
C ARG A 335 -26.37 17.63 5.09
N TRP A 336 -25.72 16.48 5.00
CA TRP A 336 -26.38 15.19 5.28
C TRP A 336 -25.68 14.33 6.33
N VAL A 337 -24.50 14.71 6.81
CA VAL A 337 -23.74 13.88 7.74
C VAL A 337 -23.36 14.67 8.99
N GLY A 338 -23.61 14.08 10.16
CA GLY A 338 -22.95 14.51 11.40
C GLY A 338 -21.57 13.88 11.46
N VAL A 339 -20.50 14.66 11.36
CA VAL A 339 -19.14 14.15 11.44
C VAL A 339 -18.71 14.11 12.91
N PRO A 340 -18.47 12.93 13.51
CA PRO A 340 -17.92 12.85 14.86
C PRO A 340 -16.47 13.36 14.85
N TYR A 341 -16.12 14.16 15.85
CA TYR A 341 -14.77 14.64 16.06
C TYR A 341 -14.14 13.92 17.25
N ASN A 342 -12.92 13.43 17.11
CA ASN A 342 -12.11 12.80 18.16
C ASN A 342 -12.65 11.53 18.82
N GLY A 343 -13.40 10.70 18.11
CA GLY A 343 -13.83 9.41 18.65
C GLY A 343 -14.89 9.51 19.77
N ASP A 344 -15.38 10.70 20.08
CA ASP A 344 -16.57 10.84 20.89
C ASP A 344 -17.78 10.37 20.07
N PRO A 345 -18.59 9.44 20.60
CA PRO A 345 -19.83 9.04 19.98
C PRO A 345 -20.83 10.21 20.12
N ILE A 346 -20.64 11.26 19.36
CA ILE A 346 -21.60 12.34 19.31
C ILE A 346 -22.76 11.88 18.44
N GLY A 347 -23.73 11.30 19.07
CA GLY A 347 -25.08 11.22 18.54
C GLY A 347 -25.59 12.63 18.32
N TYR A 348 -25.23 13.28 17.23
CA TYR A 348 -25.77 14.56 16.87
C TYR A 348 -26.28 14.56 15.43
N VAL A 349 -27.58 14.48 15.31
CA VAL A 349 -28.33 14.91 14.14
C VAL A 349 -28.37 16.45 14.20
N GLY A 350 -27.30 17.08 13.79
CA GLY A 350 -27.19 18.53 13.75
C GLY A 350 -26.21 18.95 12.65
N ARG A 351 -26.48 20.05 11.97
CA ARG A 351 -25.65 20.62 10.92
C ARG A 351 -24.19 20.72 11.42
N VAL A 352 -23.30 19.94 10.83
CA VAL A 352 -21.86 20.06 11.06
C VAL A 352 -21.43 21.45 10.67
N ALA A 353 -20.58 22.08 11.46
CA ALA A 353 -19.97 23.35 11.07
C ALA A 353 -19.27 23.15 9.70
N THR A 354 -19.52 24.04 8.76
CA THR A 354 -18.98 23.95 7.38
C THR A 354 -17.44 23.84 7.39
N SER A 355 -16.78 24.41 8.39
CA SER A 355 -15.33 24.31 8.60
C SER A 355 -14.86 22.87 8.89
N GLN A 356 -15.60 22.12 9.69
CA GLN A 356 -15.29 20.73 10.00
C GLN A 356 -15.58 19.82 8.80
N ALA A 357 -16.71 20.03 8.11
CA ALA A 357 -17.02 19.32 6.88
C ALA A 357 -15.95 19.56 5.80
N PHE A 358 -15.42 20.78 5.70
CA PHE A 358 -14.32 21.11 4.80
C PHE A 358 -13.02 20.42 5.20
N ARG A 359 -12.68 20.39 6.48
CA ARG A 359 -11.52 19.69 7.01
C ARG A 359 -11.52 18.22 6.61
N GLU A 360 -12.62 17.52 6.93
CA GLU A 360 -12.77 16.09 6.63
C GLU A 360 -12.85 15.85 5.11
N GLY A 361 -13.62 16.69 4.40
CA GLY A 361 -13.74 16.60 2.95
C GLY A 361 -12.39 16.76 2.24
N LEU A 362 -11.58 17.71 2.68
CA LEU A 362 -10.24 17.96 2.12
C LEU A 362 -9.30 16.77 2.38
N PHE A 363 -9.16 16.36 3.63
CA PHE A 363 -8.22 15.30 4.00
C PHE A 363 -8.61 13.96 3.42
N GLN A 364 -9.86 13.53 3.67
CA GLN A 364 -10.32 12.20 3.29
C GLN A 364 -10.42 12.04 1.77
N PHE A 365 -10.83 13.09 1.03
CA PHE A 365 -10.85 12.98 -0.43
C PHE A 365 -9.45 12.84 -1.03
N ILE A 366 -8.48 13.65 -0.57
CA ILE A 366 -7.10 13.56 -1.04
C ILE A 366 -6.49 12.22 -0.64
N SER A 367 -6.69 11.76 0.58
CA SER A 367 -6.22 10.46 1.05
C SER A 367 -6.80 9.31 0.22
N ALA A 368 -8.10 9.36 -0.08
CA ALA A 368 -8.77 8.36 -0.92
C ALA A 368 -8.24 8.37 -2.36
N GLN A 369 -8.16 9.54 -3.01
CA GLN A 369 -7.71 9.64 -4.40
C GLN A 369 -6.22 9.32 -4.57
N THR A 370 -5.38 9.69 -3.61
CA THR A 370 -3.97 9.28 -3.60
C THR A 370 -3.79 7.83 -3.17
N THR A 371 -4.88 7.14 -2.81
CA THR A 371 -4.89 5.78 -2.24
C THR A 371 -3.92 5.61 -1.06
N THR A 372 -3.65 6.69 -0.32
CA THR A 372 -2.76 6.64 0.84
C THR A 372 -3.43 5.94 2.02
N GLY A 373 -4.72 6.20 2.26
CA GLY A 373 -5.49 5.53 3.31
C GLY A 373 -5.30 6.11 4.72
N TRP A 374 -4.58 7.23 4.88
CA TRP A 374 -4.57 7.95 6.14
C TRP A 374 -5.94 8.52 6.46
N GLN A 375 -6.28 8.58 7.75
CA GLN A 375 -7.59 8.99 8.23
C GLN A 375 -7.47 10.04 9.33
N THR A 376 -8.43 10.99 9.30
CA THR A 376 -8.69 11.97 10.37
C THR A 376 -10.01 11.70 11.08
N SER A 377 -10.88 10.89 10.47
CA SER A 377 -12.13 10.39 11.05
C SER A 377 -12.48 9.03 10.47
N ALA A 378 -13.29 8.25 11.19
CA ALA A 378 -13.78 6.97 10.71
C ALA A 378 -14.88 7.18 9.66
N ILE A 379 -14.56 6.93 8.39
CA ILE A 379 -15.50 7.11 7.26
C ILE A 379 -16.76 6.24 7.42
N GLY A 380 -16.63 5.05 8.01
CA GLY A 380 -17.75 4.15 8.30
C GLY A 380 -18.83 4.78 9.19
N ASP A 381 -18.45 5.70 10.07
CA ASP A 381 -19.39 6.38 10.98
C ASP A 381 -20.21 7.48 10.29
N TRP A 382 -19.84 7.88 9.08
CA TRP A 382 -20.61 8.87 8.31
C TRP A 382 -21.98 8.37 7.85
N ASN A 383 -22.15 7.07 7.77
CA ASN A 383 -23.41 6.36 7.52
C ASN A 383 -24.27 6.96 6.38
N ASN A 384 -23.63 7.39 5.31
CA ASN A 384 -24.26 8.00 4.15
C ASN A 384 -23.72 7.39 2.85
N GLY A 385 -24.58 6.67 2.11
CA GLY A 385 -24.18 5.97 0.90
C GLY A 385 -23.63 6.88 -0.22
N ALA A 386 -24.13 8.11 -0.34
CA ALA A 386 -23.64 9.05 -1.36
C ALA A 386 -22.22 9.53 -1.06
N VAL A 387 -21.94 9.85 0.20
CA VAL A 387 -20.60 10.23 0.67
C VAL A 387 -19.62 9.09 0.47
N MET A 388 -20.01 7.87 0.86
CA MET A 388 -19.22 6.66 0.63
C MET A 388 -18.93 6.44 -0.86
N PHE A 389 -19.93 6.64 -1.73
CA PHE A 389 -19.76 6.50 -3.17
C PHE A 389 -18.76 7.52 -3.76
N ILE A 390 -18.73 8.75 -3.26
CA ILE A 390 -17.75 9.77 -3.66
C ILE A 390 -16.34 9.33 -3.27
N VAL A 391 -16.14 8.86 -2.04
CA VAL A 391 -14.83 8.38 -1.56
C VAL A 391 -14.39 7.15 -2.33
N PHE A 392 -15.29 6.18 -2.57
CA PHE A 392 -15.03 5.01 -3.40
C PHE A 392 -14.63 5.39 -4.84
N GLY A 393 -15.35 6.33 -5.44
CA GLY A 393 -15.00 6.86 -6.76
C GLY A 393 -13.61 7.50 -6.79
N ALA A 394 -13.22 8.21 -5.72
CA ALA A 394 -11.88 8.76 -5.57
C ALA A 394 -10.81 7.66 -5.49
N MET A 395 -11.06 6.58 -4.76
CA MET A 395 -10.14 5.42 -4.67
C MET A 395 -9.99 4.67 -6.00
N LEU A 396 -11.04 4.63 -6.82
CA LEU A 396 -10.97 4.01 -8.16
C LEU A 396 -10.08 4.80 -9.12
N LEU A 397 -10.08 6.14 -9.02
CA LEU A 397 -9.29 7.04 -9.85
C LEU A 397 -7.99 7.39 -9.13
N GLY A 398 -6.99 6.54 -9.23
CA GLY A 398 -5.69 6.74 -8.58
C GLY A 398 -4.90 7.94 -9.12
N GLY A 399 -3.61 8.03 -8.77
CA GLY A 399 -2.72 9.12 -9.21
C GLY A 399 -2.13 8.92 -10.60
N SER A 400 -1.04 9.64 -10.87
CA SER A 400 -0.34 9.64 -12.15
C SER A 400 0.24 8.26 -12.51
N ALA A 401 0.33 7.96 -13.79
CA ALA A 401 1.01 6.75 -14.27
C ALA A 401 2.50 6.80 -13.90
N GLY A 402 3.01 5.72 -13.30
CA GLY A 402 4.38 5.67 -12.78
C GLY A 402 4.57 6.27 -11.37
N ALA A 403 3.49 6.70 -10.72
CA ALA A 403 3.45 6.99 -9.28
C ALA A 403 3.18 5.72 -8.46
N THR A 404 3.36 5.80 -7.13
CA THR A 404 3.19 4.68 -6.19
C THR A 404 1.72 4.30 -5.95
N VAL A 405 0.79 5.17 -6.30
CA VAL A 405 -0.66 5.10 -6.10
C VAL A 405 -1.29 3.84 -6.71
N GLY A 406 -2.30 3.27 -6.05
CA GLY A 406 -3.16 2.21 -6.58
C GLY A 406 -4.20 2.69 -7.60
N GLY A 407 -5.26 1.93 -7.79
CA GLY A 407 -6.40 2.28 -8.64
C GLY A 407 -6.12 2.38 -10.14
N ILE A 408 -7.12 2.86 -10.89
CA ILE A 408 -6.99 3.15 -12.33
C ILE A 408 -6.19 4.44 -12.47
N LYS A 409 -5.00 4.35 -13.09
CA LYS A 409 -4.15 5.53 -13.29
C LYS A 409 -4.89 6.63 -14.06
N ILE A 410 -4.73 7.88 -13.63
CA ILE A 410 -5.38 9.06 -14.24
C ILE A 410 -5.25 9.07 -15.76
N LEU A 411 -4.07 8.73 -16.29
CA LEU A 411 -3.86 8.68 -17.73
C LEU A 411 -4.82 7.72 -18.43
N ARG A 412 -5.04 6.53 -17.86
CA ARG A 412 -5.96 5.53 -18.45
C ARG A 412 -7.41 5.99 -18.35
N GLY A 413 -7.83 6.49 -17.19
CA GLY A 413 -9.16 7.08 -17.02
C GLY A 413 -9.41 8.24 -17.98
N TYR A 414 -8.40 9.10 -18.18
CA TYR A 414 -8.46 10.20 -19.13
C TYR A 414 -8.56 9.73 -20.60
N ILE A 415 -7.77 8.70 -20.99
CA ILE A 415 -7.84 8.10 -22.33
C ILE A 415 -9.24 7.54 -22.58
N VAL A 416 -9.79 6.78 -21.62
CA VAL A 416 -11.13 6.19 -21.74
C VAL A 416 -12.20 7.28 -21.85
N ALA A 417 -12.18 8.29 -20.99
CA ALA A 417 -13.15 9.40 -21.02
C ALA A 417 -13.08 10.20 -22.32
N ARG A 418 -11.85 10.50 -22.79
CA ARG A 418 -11.65 11.21 -24.08
C ARG A 418 -12.03 10.32 -25.26
N GLY A 419 -11.77 9.02 -25.17
CA GLY A 419 -12.18 8.05 -26.18
C GLY A 419 -13.70 7.97 -26.32
N ILE A 420 -14.43 7.87 -25.22
CA ILE A 420 -15.91 7.90 -25.22
C ILE A 420 -16.41 9.20 -25.84
N SER A 421 -15.88 10.36 -25.42
CA SER A 421 -16.26 11.66 -25.99
C SER A 421 -15.96 11.74 -27.50
N TRP A 422 -14.83 11.18 -27.93
CA TRP A 422 -14.43 11.14 -29.33
C TRP A 422 -15.35 10.23 -30.17
N GLU A 423 -15.65 9.02 -29.69
CA GLU A 423 -16.61 8.13 -30.36
C GLU A 423 -18.00 8.75 -30.47
N VAL A 424 -18.50 9.39 -29.42
CA VAL A 424 -19.79 10.12 -29.46
C VAL A 424 -19.73 11.25 -30.50
N SER A 425 -18.63 12.02 -30.55
CA SER A 425 -18.48 13.12 -31.52
C SER A 425 -18.49 12.61 -32.98
N ARG A 426 -17.90 11.45 -33.24
CA ARG A 426 -17.85 10.85 -34.58
C ARG A 426 -19.23 10.52 -35.14
N VAL A 427 -20.21 10.23 -34.30
CA VAL A 427 -21.60 9.97 -34.74
C VAL A 427 -22.20 11.19 -35.47
N PHE A 428 -21.72 12.39 -35.13
CA PHE A 428 -22.20 13.66 -35.72
C PHE A 428 -21.32 14.19 -36.86
N LEU A 429 -20.21 13.53 -37.19
CA LEU A 429 -19.29 13.97 -38.22
C LEU A 429 -19.65 13.31 -39.57
N PRO A 430 -19.38 13.99 -40.72
CA PRO A 430 -19.49 13.40 -42.06
C PRO A 430 -18.55 12.18 -42.23
N GLU A 431 -18.94 11.20 -43.06
CA GLU A 431 -18.21 9.95 -43.26
C GLU A 431 -16.73 10.13 -43.66
N HIS A 432 -16.36 11.25 -44.26
CA HIS A 432 -15.00 11.55 -44.73
C HIS A 432 -14.25 12.52 -43.82
N ALA A 433 -14.79 12.87 -42.67
CA ALA A 433 -14.11 13.74 -41.71
C ALA A 433 -12.90 13.03 -41.10
N VAL A 434 -11.73 13.64 -41.17
CA VAL A 434 -10.55 13.20 -40.45
C VAL A 434 -10.64 13.76 -39.03
N ASP A 435 -10.83 12.88 -38.07
CA ASP A 435 -10.92 13.27 -36.64
C ASP A 435 -9.81 12.54 -35.87
N ASP A 436 -8.78 13.29 -35.51
CA ASP A 436 -7.64 12.80 -34.76
C ASP A 436 -7.88 12.99 -33.26
N LEU A 437 -7.68 11.93 -32.45
CA LEU A 437 -7.76 12.00 -31.02
C LEU A 437 -6.55 12.72 -30.42
N ARG A 438 -6.77 13.83 -29.70
CA ARG A 438 -5.72 14.54 -28.98
C ARG A 438 -5.72 14.21 -27.50
N ILE A 439 -4.58 13.69 -27.00
CA ILE A 439 -4.35 13.38 -25.58
C ILE A 439 -3.11 14.16 -25.12
N GLY A 440 -3.32 15.24 -24.39
CA GLY A 440 -2.24 16.15 -24.00
C GLY A 440 -1.54 16.75 -25.21
N ARG A 441 -0.24 16.47 -25.40
CA ARG A 441 0.58 16.94 -26.53
C ARG A 441 0.64 15.95 -27.69
N ARG A 442 0.09 14.74 -27.53
CA ARG A 442 0.11 13.69 -28.56
C ARG A 442 -1.18 13.72 -29.36
N THR A 443 -1.05 13.58 -30.66
CA THR A 443 -2.16 13.40 -31.62
C THR A 443 -2.07 11.97 -32.14
N PHE A 444 -3.15 11.23 -32.03
CA PHE A 444 -3.27 9.84 -32.44
C PHE A 444 -4.16 9.79 -33.68
N LYS A 445 -3.70 9.10 -34.73
CA LYS A 445 -4.54 8.74 -35.86
C LYS A 445 -5.61 7.74 -35.42
N THR A 446 -6.68 7.64 -36.19
CA THR A 446 -7.85 6.80 -35.84
C THR A 446 -7.49 5.38 -35.39
N ASP A 447 -6.58 4.69 -36.10
CA ASP A 447 -6.20 3.31 -35.74
C ASP A 447 -5.39 3.27 -34.45
N GLU A 448 -4.42 4.18 -34.27
CA GLU A 448 -3.62 4.30 -33.06
C GLU A 448 -4.50 4.71 -31.85
N ALA A 449 -5.47 5.60 -32.06
CA ALA A 449 -6.44 6.01 -31.04
C ALA A 449 -7.29 4.84 -30.58
N ASN A 450 -7.82 4.03 -31.50
CA ASN A 450 -8.60 2.83 -31.18
C ASN A 450 -7.79 1.81 -30.38
N ASP A 451 -6.51 1.60 -30.72
CA ASP A 451 -5.63 0.68 -30.01
C ASP A 451 -5.34 1.17 -28.58
N GLU A 452 -5.07 2.46 -28.39
CA GLU A 452 -4.84 3.05 -27.06
C GLU A 452 -6.11 3.02 -26.19
N ILE A 453 -7.27 3.38 -26.74
CA ILE A 453 -8.56 3.32 -26.05
C ILE A 453 -8.88 1.88 -25.64
N ARG A 454 -8.70 0.91 -26.56
CA ARG A 454 -8.93 -0.51 -26.30
C ARG A 454 -8.00 -1.02 -25.19
N ALA A 455 -6.70 -0.69 -25.25
CA ALA A 455 -5.75 -1.10 -24.24
C ALA A 455 -6.10 -0.51 -22.86
N ALA A 456 -6.40 0.79 -22.79
CA ALA A 456 -6.80 1.45 -21.55
C ALA A 456 -8.13 0.89 -21.00
N GLY A 457 -9.12 0.69 -21.85
CA GLY A 457 -10.43 0.11 -21.51
C GLY A 457 -10.33 -1.33 -21.01
N THR A 458 -9.53 -2.18 -21.68
CA THR A 458 -9.31 -3.58 -21.26
C THR A 458 -8.67 -3.63 -19.87
N MET A 459 -7.67 -2.80 -19.61
CA MET A 459 -7.04 -2.75 -18.27
C MET A 459 -7.99 -2.25 -17.19
N ALA A 460 -8.80 -1.23 -17.49
CA ALA A 460 -9.80 -0.72 -16.56
C ALA A 460 -10.89 -1.79 -16.28
N ALA A 461 -11.37 -2.48 -17.32
CA ALA A 461 -12.35 -3.55 -17.17
C ALA A 461 -11.79 -4.74 -16.38
N ALA A 462 -10.53 -5.14 -16.62
CA ALA A 462 -9.87 -6.20 -15.86
C ALA A 462 -9.74 -5.81 -14.37
N TYR A 463 -9.33 -4.56 -14.06
CA TYR A 463 -9.26 -4.06 -12.70
C TYR A 463 -10.62 -4.11 -11.99
N LEU A 464 -11.67 -3.59 -12.65
CA LEU A 464 -13.03 -3.63 -12.11
C LEU A 464 -13.54 -5.06 -11.92
N SER A 465 -13.22 -5.97 -12.85
CA SER A 465 -13.62 -7.39 -12.73
C SER A 465 -12.97 -8.04 -11.51
N VAL A 466 -11.67 -7.82 -11.28
CA VAL A 466 -10.97 -8.33 -10.09
C VAL A 466 -11.59 -7.74 -8.81
N LEU A 467 -11.88 -6.43 -8.80
CA LEU A 467 -12.50 -5.77 -7.66
C LEU A 467 -13.88 -6.36 -7.36
N VAL A 468 -14.75 -6.56 -8.37
CA VAL A 468 -16.08 -7.15 -8.22
C VAL A 468 -15.98 -8.58 -7.69
N VAL A 469 -15.10 -9.40 -8.26
CA VAL A 469 -14.88 -10.78 -7.78
C VAL A 469 -14.38 -10.78 -6.33
N SER A 470 -13.43 -9.92 -5.98
CA SER A 470 -12.92 -9.80 -4.61
C SER A 470 -14.02 -9.37 -3.64
N LEU A 471 -14.87 -8.43 -4.05
CA LEU A 471 -16.02 -7.98 -3.26
C LEU A 471 -17.02 -9.11 -3.03
N PHE A 472 -17.33 -9.91 -4.05
CA PHE A 472 -18.21 -11.08 -3.89
C PHE A 472 -17.63 -12.11 -2.91
N VAL A 473 -16.35 -12.41 -3.04
CA VAL A 473 -15.66 -13.34 -2.11
C VAL A 473 -15.71 -12.79 -0.69
N LEU A 474 -15.42 -11.50 -0.51
CA LEU A 474 -15.45 -10.85 0.80
C LEU A 474 -16.85 -10.91 1.43
N LEU A 475 -17.90 -10.54 0.67
CA LEU A 475 -19.29 -10.60 1.14
C LEU A 475 -19.76 -12.01 1.47
N ALA A 476 -19.23 -13.03 0.78
CA ALA A 476 -19.56 -14.43 1.07
C ALA A 476 -18.94 -14.94 2.38
N VAL A 477 -17.84 -14.32 2.83
CA VAL A 477 -17.09 -14.72 4.04
C VAL A 477 -17.44 -13.84 5.24
N LEU A 478 -17.83 -12.58 5.00
CA LEU A 478 -18.15 -11.63 6.06
C LEU A 478 -19.39 -12.06 6.85
N PRO A 479 -19.37 -11.94 8.20
CA PRO A 479 -20.54 -12.10 9.04
C PRO A 479 -21.69 -11.17 8.62
N SER A 480 -22.94 -11.60 8.88
CA SER A 480 -24.17 -10.89 8.46
C SER A 480 -24.36 -9.50 9.07
N GLU A 481 -23.58 -9.14 10.07
CA GLU A 481 -23.57 -7.80 10.70
C GLU A 481 -22.88 -6.74 9.82
N PHE A 482 -22.12 -7.15 8.81
CA PHE A 482 -21.45 -6.24 7.88
C PHE A 482 -22.27 -5.97 6.65
N THR A 483 -22.34 -4.70 6.27
CA THR A 483 -23.05 -4.24 5.08
C THR A 483 -22.16 -4.25 3.84
N LEU A 484 -22.79 -4.12 2.66
CA LEU A 484 -22.06 -3.91 1.41
C LEU A 484 -21.14 -2.67 1.50
N ALA A 485 -21.56 -1.63 2.20
CA ALA A 485 -20.74 -0.43 2.40
C ALA A 485 -19.49 -0.75 3.23
N ASP A 486 -19.61 -1.54 4.29
CA ASP A 486 -18.46 -1.97 5.10
C ASP A 486 -17.49 -2.80 4.26
N ALA A 487 -17.99 -3.70 3.41
CA ALA A 487 -17.17 -4.51 2.53
C ALA A 487 -16.43 -3.69 1.46
N ILE A 488 -17.07 -2.66 0.88
CA ILE A 488 -16.46 -1.78 -0.12
C ILE A 488 -15.32 -0.95 0.50
N PHE A 489 -15.50 -0.49 1.73
CA PHE A 489 -14.55 0.44 2.34
C PHE A 489 -13.58 -0.20 3.30
N GLU A 490 -13.83 -1.45 3.74
CA GLU A 490 -13.08 -2.07 4.85
C GLU A 490 -12.84 -1.11 6.02
N SER A 491 -13.75 -0.13 6.16
CA SER A 491 -13.48 1.14 6.81
C SER A 491 -13.92 1.21 8.27
N ARG A 492 -14.09 0.07 8.93
CA ARG A 492 -14.12 0.04 10.40
C ARG A 492 -12.79 -0.43 10.95
N PRO A 493 -11.75 0.43 11.04
CA PRO A 493 -10.51 0.06 11.71
C PRO A 493 -10.70 -0.11 13.21
N HIS A 494 -11.88 0.21 13.76
CA HIS A 494 -12.11 0.23 15.19
C HIS A 494 -13.08 -0.86 15.66
N LYS A 495 -12.52 -1.85 16.33
CA LYS A 495 -13.15 -2.76 17.31
C LYS A 495 -14.13 -3.84 16.80
N GLY A 496 -14.72 -3.72 15.61
CA GLY A 496 -15.74 -4.67 15.15
C GLY A 496 -15.25 -5.64 14.08
N LEU A 497 -14.78 -5.17 12.92
CA LEU A 497 -14.50 -6.01 11.75
C LEU A 497 -13.39 -7.02 12.01
N TRP A 498 -12.27 -6.58 12.55
CA TRP A 498 -11.14 -7.46 12.85
C TRP A 498 -11.38 -8.36 14.06
N ALA A 499 -12.13 -7.89 15.06
CA ALA A 499 -12.52 -8.73 16.18
C ALA A 499 -13.49 -9.83 15.72
N SER A 500 -14.46 -9.52 14.86
CA SER A 500 -15.44 -10.49 14.36
C SER A 500 -14.88 -11.38 13.24
N LEU A 501 -14.04 -10.88 12.32
CA LEU A 501 -13.25 -11.70 11.39
C LEU A 501 -12.29 -12.63 12.15
N ARG A 502 -11.62 -12.13 13.18
CA ARG A 502 -10.79 -12.94 14.06
C ARG A 502 -11.59 -14.01 14.77
N GLU A 503 -12.78 -13.69 15.29
CA GLU A 503 -13.65 -14.65 15.93
C GLU A 503 -14.30 -15.62 14.95
N SER A 504 -14.67 -15.21 13.73
CA SER A 504 -15.22 -16.09 12.71
C SER A 504 -14.17 -17.01 12.12
N LEU A 505 -12.99 -16.50 11.77
CA LEU A 505 -11.87 -17.32 11.31
C LEU A 505 -11.32 -18.23 12.42
N ALA A 506 -11.29 -17.77 13.68
CA ALA A 506 -10.93 -18.61 14.81
C ALA A 506 -12.01 -19.69 15.06
N ARG A 507 -13.29 -19.39 14.91
CA ARG A 507 -14.38 -20.39 15.02
C ARG A 507 -14.35 -21.38 13.86
N GLU A 508 -14.08 -20.96 12.62
CA GLU A 508 -13.93 -21.89 11.49
C GLU A 508 -12.67 -22.74 11.61
N CYS A 509 -11.54 -22.18 12.00
CA CYS A 509 -10.34 -22.96 12.32
C CYS A 509 -10.58 -23.92 13.49
N GLN A 510 -11.31 -23.50 14.51
CA GLN A 510 -11.65 -24.31 15.68
C GLN A 510 -12.68 -25.39 15.35
N SER A 511 -13.66 -25.11 14.48
CA SER A 511 -14.60 -26.11 13.98
C SER A 511 -13.92 -27.11 13.05
N SER A 512 -12.99 -26.68 12.21
CA SER A 512 -12.16 -27.56 11.37
C SER A 512 -11.19 -28.41 12.19
N LEU A 513 -10.60 -27.87 13.25
CA LEU A 513 -9.78 -28.62 14.22
C LEU A 513 -10.62 -29.56 15.06
N ASN A 514 -11.82 -29.18 15.49
CA ASN A 514 -12.73 -30.03 16.25
C ASN A 514 -13.35 -31.14 15.38
N SER A 515 -13.58 -30.90 14.09
CA SER A 515 -13.99 -31.96 13.14
C SER A 515 -12.85 -32.94 12.82
N CYS A 516 -11.58 -32.51 12.92
CA CYS A 516 -10.42 -33.35 12.79
C CYS A 516 -10.05 -34.10 14.10
N SER A 517 -10.43 -33.56 15.27
CA SER A 517 -10.15 -34.14 16.60
C SER A 517 -11.25 -35.08 17.12
N SER A 518 -12.43 -35.13 16.51
CA SER A 518 -13.49 -36.07 16.87
C SER A 518 -13.22 -37.52 16.45
N SER A 519 -12.07 -37.80 15.83
CA SER A 519 -11.66 -39.15 15.49
C SER A 519 -10.53 -39.75 16.34
N ARG A 520 -9.98 -39.08 17.34
CA ARG A 520 -9.16 -39.71 18.41
C ARG A 520 -8.61 -38.70 19.42
N CYS A 521 -8.70 -39.13 20.69
CA CYS A 521 -8.06 -38.66 21.89
C CYS A 521 -8.76 -37.54 22.67
N GLY A 522 -9.39 -37.98 23.75
CA GLY A 522 -9.81 -37.17 24.87
C GLY A 522 -8.64 -36.53 25.59
N TRP A 523 -8.80 -35.30 25.93
CA TRP A 523 -8.14 -34.66 27.07
C TRP A 523 -9.16 -33.75 27.74
N ASP A 524 -9.58 -34.18 28.93
CA ASP A 524 -10.33 -33.39 29.89
C ASP A 524 -9.43 -32.31 30.48
N GLY A 525 -10.02 -31.15 30.69
CA GLY A 525 -9.49 -30.19 31.65
C GLY A 525 -9.14 -28.83 31.07
N LEU A 526 -10.11 -27.93 31.05
CA LEU A 526 -9.96 -26.56 31.55
C LEU A 526 -11.33 -25.90 31.59
N ARG A 527 -11.95 -25.99 32.76
CA ARG A 527 -13.16 -25.24 33.12
C ARG A 527 -12.80 -23.83 33.59
N SER A 528 -13.75 -22.96 33.30
CA SER A 528 -14.07 -21.74 34.03
C SER A 528 -13.31 -20.45 33.73
N PHE A 529 -13.99 -19.57 33.03
CA PHE A 529 -14.02 -18.15 33.41
C PHE A 529 -15.47 -17.63 33.37
N PRO A 530 -15.87 -16.86 34.40
CA PRO A 530 -17.24 -16.42 34.56
C PRO A 530 -17.55 -15.14 33.76
N SER A 531 -18.79 -15.08 33.31
CA SER A 531 -19.48 -13.88 32.85
C SER A 531 -19.73 -12.94 34.04
N SER A 532 -19.42 -11.66 33.88
CA SER A 532 -20.07 -10.62 34.70
C SER A 532 -20.16 -9.31 33.90
N SER A 533 -21.41 -8.95 33.75
CA SER A 533 -22.07 -7.63 33.63
C SER A 533 -21.25 -6.47 33.11
#